data_5d5d2b6b2f7d3fff507cfc1afdab375f
#
_entry.id   5d5d2b6b2f7d3fff507cfc1afdab375f
#
_cell.length_a   1.000
_cell.length_b   1.000
_cell.length_c   1.000
_cell.angle_alpha   90.00
_cell.angle_beta   90.00
_cell.angle_gamma   90.00
#
_symmetry.space_group_name_H-M   'P 1'
#
loop_
_entity.id
_entity.type
_entity.pdbx_description
1 polymer ?
#
loop_
_entity_poly.entity_id
_entity_poly.type
_entity_poly.pdbx_seq_one_letter_code
_entity_poly.pdbx_strand_id
1 'polypeptide(L)'
;MKSISFFFMALAVLGVEGKTLSIGMLPDEHWWGVCNSFGTNMPFTAETRGFKADLFAWNYGGQTASMLLSDRGRIVYCPEQTRVSIDGGEIRMESDDADVTLEQGGSNLREAFAYASSRHFPPSGRMPDPLFFSAPQYNTWMELTYNQNENGILAYAQSMLDNGLPPGVLMIDDTWQYNYGVWEFDPRRFSDPRGMCDRLHKMGFKVLLWVVPFVSLDSQPYRDLTKHGRTYTPGKGGFILDAKTGAPVHVSWWNGYSALLDLTDPVGDKWFRAQLDRLQADYGVDGFKLDGGHFQFYPASNRIVHAKDATGAQQNRAYAVYAEDYPMSEHRNVWGMAGRPVMVRLPDKGNRWDEVRRLVPDMLAAGLLGYPFICPDMIGGGCWTAYLPGSKTPYDKELFIRSAQVHALCPMMQFSISPWRLMKDDPDGQRIIRNLVELRQRFAPKFVELARRAGETGEPMMRPMEYVYPRKGYAKIRDQFMMGEDLLVAPVLEKGAKSRRVVIPQGSWRGDDGAQYVGPTVVEVSASLERLPHFINTGRTK
;
A
#
# COMPACT_ATOMS: atom_id res chain seq x y z
N MET A 1 -51.62 -28.65 -14.85
CA MET A 1 -50.76 -27.70 -14.16
C MET A 1 -50.01 -28.46 -13.08
N LYS A 2 -48.76 -28.87 -13.35
CA LYS A 2 -47.89 -29.54 -12.35
C LYS A 2 -46.91 -28.48 -11.82
N SER A 3 -47.02 -28.20 -10.54
CA SER A 3 -46.14 -27.31 -9.79
C SER A 3 -44.78 -28.03 -9.62
N ILE A 4 -43.71 -27.44 -10.14
CA ILE A 4 -42.36 -27.89 -9.90
C ILE A 4 -41.83 -27.06 -8.73
N SER A 5 -41.78 -27.67 -7.54
CA SER A 5 -41.09 -27.10 -6.38
C SER A 5 -39.57 -27.25 -6.56
N PHE A 6 -38.89 -26.13 -6.71
CA PHE A 6 -37.43 -26.10 -6.61
C PHE A 6 -37.06 -26.18 -5.11
N PHE A 7 -36.51 -27.32 -4.72
CA PHE A 7 -35.83 -27.44 -3.42
C PHE A 7 -34.47 -26.76 -3.53
N PHE A 8 -34.33 -25.59 -2.92
CA PHE A 8 -33.02 -25.05 -2.60
C PHE A 8 -32.43 -25.90 -1.46
N MET A 9 -31.50 -26.77 -1.81
CA MET A 9 -30.68 -27.45 -0.83
C MET A 9 -29.63 -26.44 -0.34
N ALA A 10 -29.92 -25.80 0.80
CA ALA A 10 -28.91 -25.03 1.53
C ALA A 10 -27.86 -26.05 2.01
N LEU A 11 -26.69 -26.10 1.35
CA LEU A 11 -25.52 -26.77 1.91
C LEU A 11 -25.15 -26.00 3.17
N ALA A 12 -25.50 -26.55 4.33
CA ALA A 12 -24.93 -26.13 5.60
C ALA A 12 -23.42 -26.47 5.55
N VAL A 13 -22.59 -25.49 5.30
CA VAL A 13 -21.15 -25.61 5.47
C VAL A 13 -20.92 -25.73 6.98
N LEU A 14 -20.57 -26.92 7.44
CA LEU A 14 -20.04 -27.12 8.78
C LEU A 14 -18.70 -26.36 8.82
N GLY A 15 -18.69 -25.17 9.42
CA GLY A 15 -17.48 -24.43 9.71
C GLY A 15 -16.63 -25.28 10.67
N VAL A 16 -15.39 -25.56 10.32
CA VAL A 16 -14.40 -26.08 11.25
C VAL A 16 -13.77 -24.88 11.91
N GLU A 17 -13.85 -24.79 13.24
CA GLU A 17 -13.34 -23.69 14.05
C GLU A 17 -12.36 -24.24 15.10
N GLY A 18 -11.38 -23.43 15.44
CA GLY A 18 -10.42 -23.71 16.51
C GLY A 18 -9.21 -22.79 16.44
N LYS A 19 -8.49 -22.63 17.53
CA LYS A 19 -7.27 -21.79 17.56
C LYS A 19 -6.18 -22.26 16.60
N THR A 20 -6.25 -23.49 16.15
CA THR A 20 -5.38 -24.06 15.12
C THR A 20 -6.23 -24.77 14.09
N LEU A 21 -6.02 -24.42 12.82
CA LEU A 21 -6.62 -25.07 11.67
C LEU A 21 -5.53 -25.63 10.78
N SER A 22 -5.64 -26.91 10.41
CA SER A 22 -4.84 -27.54 9.34
C SER A 22 -5.77 -28.10 8.27
N ILE A 23 -5.53 -27.72 7.02
CA ILE A 23 -6.32 -28.17 5.87
C ILE A 23 -5.43 -28.61 4.72
N GLY A 24 -5.85 -29.66 3.98
CA GLY A 24 -5.25 -30.03 2.71
C GLY A 24 -5.76 -29.15 1.58
N MET A 25 -4.88 -28.79 0.65
CA MET A 25 -5.25 -28.17 -0.62
C MET A 25 -5.94 -29.21 -1.52
N LEU A 26 -6.92 -28.74 -2.29
CA LEU A 26 -7.55 -29.55 -3.33
C LEU A 26 -6.62 -29.69 -4.55
N PRO A 27 -6.82 -30.68 -5.43
CA PRO A 27 -6.07 -30.76 -6.68
C PRO A 27 -6.17 -29.47 -7.50
N ASP A 28 -5.04 -28.99 -8.00
CA ASP A 28 -4.92 -27.75 -8.79
C ASP A 28 -5.55 -26.52 -8.12
N GLU A 29 -5.53 -26.45 -6.80
CA GLU A 29 -6.00 -25.31 -6.04
C GLU A 29 -4.89 -24.28 -5.82
N HIS A 30 -5.25 -23.02 -5.91
CA HIS A 30 -4.35 -21.88 -5.74
C HIS A 30 -4.87 -20.97 -4.64
N TRP A 31 -3.94 -20.45 -3.80
CA TRP A 31 -4.27 -19.65 -2.65
C TRP A 31 -3.49 -18.32 -2.62
N TRP A 32 -4.14 -17.26 -2.15
CA TRP A 32 -3.57 -15.91 -1.99
C TRP A 32 -3.91 -15.34 -0.60
N GLY A 33 -3.00 -14.58 0.01
CA GLY A 33 -3.28 -13.91 1.28
C GLY A 33 -2.07 -13.68 2.17
N VAL A 34 -2.30 -13.50 3.45
CA VAL A 34 -1.36 -13.25 4.56
C VAL A 34 -0.75 -11.85 4.53
N CYS A 35 0.04 -11.51 3.53
CA CYS A 35 0.70 -10.20 3.41
C CYS A 35 0.99 -9.88 1.95
N ASN A 36 0.83 -8.64 1.56
CA ASN A 36 1.13 -8.19 0.21
C ASN A 36 2.62 -8.31 -0.15
N SER A 37 3.52 -8.24 0.83
CA SER A 37 4.96 -8.42 0.60
C SER A 37 5.34 -9.85 0.17
N PHE A 38 4.40 -10.78 0.19
CA PHE A 38 4.54 -12.15 -0.33
C PHE A 38 3.95 -12.34 -1.74
N GLY A 39 3.63 -11.26 -2.46
CA GLY A 39 3.03 -11.32 -3.79
C GLY A 39 3.77 -12.23 -4.76
N THR A 40 5.11 -12.23 -4.72
CA THR A 40 5.94 -13.12 -5.56
C THR A 40 5.90 -14.60 -5.15
N ASN A 41 5.45 -14.92 -3.95
CA ASN A 41 5.23 -16.30 -3.50
C ASN A 41 3.86 -16.83 -3.92
N MET A 42 2.92 -15.91 -4.25
CA MET A 42 1.56 -16.27 -4.62
C MET A 42 1.42 -16.56 -6.12
N PRO A 43 0.50 -17.43 -6.50
CA PRO A 43 -0.35 -18.20 -5.60
C PRO A 43 0.43 -19.32 -4.89
N PHE A 44 0.03 -19.62 -3.66
CA PHE A 44 0.47 -20.82 -2.97
C PHE A 44 -0.24 -22.04 -3.56
N THR A 45 0.50 -23.12 -3.72
CA THR A 45 0.02 -24.36 -4.35
C THR A 45 0.50 -25.59 -3.58
N ALA A 46 0.07 -26.77 -3.98
CA ALA A 46 0.59 -28.02 -3.43
C ALA A 46 2.11 -28.21 -3.64
N GLU A 47 2.72 -27.41 -4.52
CA GLU A 47 4.17 -27.40 -4.76
C GLU A 47 4.91 -26.44 -3.80
N THR A 48 4.21 -25.57 -3.09
CA THR A 48 4.82 -24.64 -2.12
C THR A 48 5.52 -25.42 -1.02
N ARG A 49 6.76 -25.05 -0.70
CA ARG A 49 7.57 -25.69 0.35
C ARG A 49 8.09 -24.68 1.34
N GLY A 50 7.98 -25.02 2.63
CA GLY A 50 8.63 -24.31 3.73
C GLY A 50 8.19 -22.86 3.93
N PHE A 51 7.04 -22.43 3.38
CA PHE A 51 6.56 -21.08 3.62
C PHE A 51 6.10 -20.92 5.07
N LYS A 52 6.55 -19.85 5.72
CA LYS A 52 6.16 -19.48 7.08
C LYS A 52 6.01 -17.97 7.20
N ALA A 53 4.98 -17.54 7.92
CA ALA A 53 4.76 -16.16 8.32
C ALA A 53 4.30 -16.11 9.78
N ASP A 54 4.89 -15.19 10.55
CA ASP A 54 4.50 -14.93 11.94
C ASP A 54 4.03 -13.47 12.04
N LEU A 55 2.72 -13.28 12.07
CA LEU A 55 2.11 -11.96 12.13
C LEU A 55 2.09 -11.37 13.55
N PHE A 56 2.49 -12.15 14.60
CA PHE A 56 2.72 -11.58 15.93
C PHE A 56 4.02 -10.80 16.00
N ALA A 57 5.05 -11.31 15.31
CA ALA A 57 6.39 -10.72 15.37
C ALA A 57 6.56 -9.57 14.38
N TRP A 58 5.98 -9.67 13.18
CA TRP A 58 6.28 -8.73 12.11
C TRP A 58 5.14 -8.64 11.08
N ASN A 59 4.89 -7.44 10.57
CA ASN A 59 3.97 -7.20 9.44
C ASN A 59 4.68 -7.12 8.09
N TYR A 60 5.92 -7.54 7.99
CA TYR A 60 6.71 -7.59 6.74
C TYR A 60 6.76 -6.24 5.97
N GLY A 61 6.54 -5.14 6.72
CA GLY A 61 6.55 -3.77 6.20
C GLY A 61 5.34 -3.39 5.32
N GLY A 62 4.39 -4.30 5.14
CA GLY A 62 3.24 -4.13 4.23
C GLY A 62 1.89 -4.25 4.92
N GLN A 63 0.85 -4.41 4.10
CA GLN A 63 -0.52 -4.68 4.54
C GLN A 63 -0.66 -6.18 4.82
N THR A 64 -1.20 -6.50 5.97
CA THR A 64 -1.36 -7.88 6.45
C THR A 64 -2.79 -8.16 6.88
N ALA A 65 -3.20 -9.42 6.70
CA ALA A 65 -4.43 -9.96 7.25
C ALA A 65 -4.26 -11.46 7.50
N SER A 66 -4.83 -11.99 8.57
CA SER A 66 -4.90 -13.42 8.84
C SER A 66 -5.97 -14.06 7.95
N MET A 67 -5.74 -14.02 6.63
CA MET A 67 -6.69 -14.48 5.61
C MET A 67 -5.97 -15.13 4.44
N LEU A 68 -6.56 -16.22 3.95
CA LEU A 68 -6.21 -16.87 2.70
C LEU A 68 -7.47 -17.10 1.87
N LEU A 69 -7.42 -16.80 0.58
CA LEU A 69 -8.50 -16.96 -0.39
C LEU A 69 -8.09 -17.97 -1.48
N SER A 70 -9.00 -18.83 -1.86
CA SER A 70 -8.77 -19.89 -2.85
C SER A 70 -9.55 -19.65 -4.14
N ASP A 71 -8.98 -20.10 -5.28
CA ASP A 71 -9.70 -20.19 -6.57
C ASP A 71 -10.78 -21.29 -6.62
N ARG A 72 -10.97 -22.01 -5.50
CA ARG A 72 -12.06 -22.96 -5.28
C ARG A 72 -13.15 -22.43 -4.36
N GLY A 73 -13.10 -21.12 -4.03
CA GLY A 73 -14.09 -20.47 -3.19
C GLY A 73 -13.89 -20.68 -1.69
N ARG A 74 -12.81 -21.34 -1.26
CA ARG A 74 -12.50 -21.58 0.15
C ARG A 74 -11.79 -20.36 0.75
N ILE A 75 -12.05 -20.11 2.02
CA ILE A 75 -11.49 -19.00 2.78
C ILE A 75 -10.98 -19.54 4.11
N VAL A 76 -9.72 -19.25 4.45
CA VAL A 76 -9.21 -19.42 5.82
C VAL A 76 -9.10 -18.03 6.42
N TYR A 77 -9.70 -17.80 7.58
CA TYR A 77 -9.77 -16.49 8.21
C TYR A 77 -9.63 -16.56 9.72
N CYS A 78 -8.96 -15.55 10.28
CA CYS A 78 -8.93 -15.26 11.70
C CYS A 78 -9.01 -13.73 11.90
N PRO A 79 -9.81 -13.20 12.83
CA PRO A 79 -9.88 -11.76 13.10
C PRO A 79 -8.62 -11.21 13.79
N GLU A 80 -7.82 -12.08 14.41
CA GLU A 80 -6.62 -11.72 15.15
C GLU A 80 -5.34 -12.20 14.44
N GLN A 81 -4.18 -11.86 14.99
CA GLN A 81 -2.88 -12.25 14.45
C GLN A 81 -2.70 -13.77 14.46
N THR A 82 -1.95 -14.27 13.47
CA THR A 82 -1.73 -15.70 13.28
C THR A 82 -0.29 -16.00 12.89
N ARG A 83 0.10 -17.26 13.13
CA ARG A 83 1.23 -17.92 12.48
C ARG A 83 0.70 -18.78 11.35
N VAL A 84 1.27 -18.62 10.16
CA VAL A 84 0.86 -19.36 8.97
C VAL A 84 2.02 -20.19 8.47
N SER A 85 1.77 -21.45 8.15
CA SER A 85 2.72 -22.28 7.40
C SER A 85 2.03 -22.97 6.24
N ILE A 86 2.73 -23.08 5.10
CA ILE A 86 2.28 -23.77 3.90
C ILE A 86 3.40 -24.66 3.42
N ASP A 87 3.16 -25.96 3.40
CA ASP A 87 4.15 -26.94 2.99
C ASP A 87 3.47 -28.17 2.37
N GLY A 88 3.91 -28.55 1.16
CA GLY A 88 3.52 -29.81 0.53
C GLY A 88 2.01 -30.00 0.33
N GLY A 89 1.26 -28.92 0.14
CA GLY A 89 -0.19 -28.97 -0.03
C GLY A 89 -0.99 -28.91 1.29
N GLU A 90 -0.32 -28.72 2.41
CA GLU A 90 -0.98 -28.45 3.69
C GLU A 90 -0.89 -26.95 4.02
N ILE A 91 -1.99 -26.36 4.45
CA ILE A 91 -2.07 -25.03 5.04
C ILE A 91 -2.37 -25.19 6.53
N ARG A 92 -1.52 -24.62 7.38
CA ARG A 92 -1.75 -24.52 8.80
C ARG A 92 -1.77 -23.06 9.22
N MET A 93 -2.81 -22.65 9.91
CA MET A 93 -2.94 -21.33 10.52
C MET A 93 -3.28 -21.49 12.00
N GLU A 94 -2.60 -20.74 12.85
CA GLU A 94 -2.81 -20.78 14.32
C GLU A 94 -2.81 -19.38 14.91
N SER A 95 -3.71 -19.13 15.86
CA SER A 95 -3.83 -17.91 16.64
C SER A 95 -3.77 -18.22 18.13
N ASP A 96 -3.23 -17.30 18.91
CA ASP A 96 -3.25 -17.38 20.37
C ASP A 96 -4.59 -16.83 20.95
N ASP A 97 -5.27 -15.97 20.20
CA ASP A 97 -6.34 -15.10 20.73
C ASP A 97 -7.74 -15.40 20.19
N ALA A 98 -7.87 -15.95 18.96
CA ALA A 98 -9.16 -16.16 18.31
C ALA A 98 -9.19 -17.47 17.51
N ASP A 99 -10.39 -17.93 17.18
CA ASP A 99 -10.58 -19.10 16.33
C ASP A 99 -10.25 -18.81 14.87
N VAL A 100 -9.59 -19.77 14.23
CA VAL A 100 -9.34 -19.80 12.80
C VAL A 100 -10.48 -20.57 12.14
N THR A 101 -11.12 -20.01 11.12
CA THR A 101 -12.25 -20.60 10.42
C THR A 101 -11.88 -21.06 9.02
N LEU A 102 -12.52 -22.13 8.55
CA LEU A 102 -12.58 -22.50 7.14
C LEU A 102 -14.00 -22.26 6.64
N GLU A 103 -14.15 -21.41 5.64
CA GLU A 103 -15.44 -21.02 5.08
C GLU A 103 -15.49 -21.32 3.56
N GLN A 104 -16.71 -21.42 3.01
CA GLN A 104 -16.95 -21.58 1.58
C GLN A 104 -17.74 -20.37 1.09
N GLY A 105 -17.11 -19.49 0.32
CA GLY A 105 -17.70 -18.26 -0.22
C GLY A 105 -18.00 -18.31 -1.71
N GLY A 106 -18.26 -19.50 -2.26
CA GLY A 106 -18.53 -19.66 -3.69
C GLY A 106 -17.69 -20.75 -4.33
N SER A 107 -17.33 -20.62 -5.63
CA SER A 107 -16.66 -21.63 -6.43
C SER A 107 -15.36 -21.15 -7.10
N ASN A 108 -15.01 -19.88 -6.89
CA ASN A 108 -13.85 -19.23 -7.52
C ASN A 108 -13.30 -18.09 -6.63
N LEU A 109 -12.16 -17.52 -7.04
CA LEU A 109 -11.45 -16.48 -6.29
C LEU A 109 -12.30 -15.21 -6.09
N ARG A 110 -13.04 -14.79 -7.13
CA ARG A 110 -13.89 -13.57 -7.04
C ARG A 110 -15.01 -13.74 -6.03
N GLU A 111 -15.67 -14.90 -6.04
CA GLU A 111 -16.75 -15.22 -5.11
C GLU A 111 -16.22 -15.36 -3.68
N ALA A 112 -15.05 -16.03 -3.49
CA ALA A 112 -14.37 -16.10 -2.20
C ALA A 112 -14.07 -14.70 -1.63
N PHE A 113 -13.51 -13.82 -2.47
CA PHE A 113 -13.21 -12.44 -2.08
C PHE A 113 -14.49 -11.67 -1.73
N ALA A 114 -15.52 -11.74 -2.55
CA ALA A 114 -16.79 -11.04 -2.32
C ALA A 114 -17.45 -11.50 -1.00
N TYR A 115 -17.42 -12.80 -0.72
CA TYR A 115 -17.91 -13.37 0.53
C TYR A 115 -17.08 -12.84 1.72
N ALA A 116 -15.74 -12.96 1.67
CA ALA A 116 -14.87 -12.49 2.72
C ALA A 116 -15.03 -10.98 2.97
N SER A 117 -15.11 -10.18 1.90
CA SER A 117 -15.33 -8.74 1.99
C SER A 117 -16.65 -8.42 2.70
N SER A 118 -17.76 -9.02 2.28
CA SER A 118 -19.07 -8.75 2.87
C SER A 118 -19.17 -9.15 4.34
N ARG A 119 -18.44 -10.21 4.75
CA ARG A 119 -18.53 -10.78 6.09
C ARG A 119 -17.50 -10.23 7.07
N HIS A 120 -16.25 -10.06 6.63
CA HIS A 120 -15.13 -9.77 7.54
C HIS A 120 -14.60 -8.33 7.43
N PHE A 121 -14.72 -7.70 6.25
CA PHE A 121 -14.24 -6.35 6.00
C PHE A 121 -15.15 -5.61 5.00
N PRO A 122 -16.42 -5.35 5.38
CA PRO A 122 -17.38 -4.72 4.48
C PRO A 122 -16.87 -3.35 4.02
N PRO A 123 -17.10 -3.01 2.74
CA PRO A 123 -16.70 -1.72 2.20
C PRO A 123 -17.39 -0.56 2.93
N SER A 124 -16.66 0.51 3.13
CA SER A 124 -17.11 1.67 3.92
C SER A 124 -18.08 2.59 3.18
N GLY A 125 -18.29 2.40 1.88
CA GLY A 125 -19.00 3.34 1.00
C GLY A 125 -18.20 4.58 0.63
N ARG A 126 -16.93 4.68 1.07
CA ARG A 126 -16.06 5.85 0.87
C ARG A 126 -14.75 5.45 0.18
N MET A 127 -14.12 6.40 -0.49
CA MET A 127 -12.76 6.28 -1.03
C MET A 127 -11.88 7.42 -0.51
N PRO A 128 -10.54 7.31 -0.57
CA PRO A 128 -9.62 8.44 -0.38
C PRO A 128 -9.88 9.57 -1.39
N ASP A 129 -9.24 10.72 -1.19
CA ASP A 129 -9.40 11.87 -2.09
C ASP A 129 -9.13 11.46 -3.55
N PRO A 130 -10.03 11.84 -4.50
CA PRO A 130 -9.88 11.51 -5.92
C PRO A 130 -8.55 11.94 -6.56
N LEU A 131 -7.89 12.95 -6.00
CA LEU A 131 -6.61 13.45 -6.52
C LEU A 131 -5.51 12.38 -6.49
N PHE A 132 -5.53 11.45 -5.52
CA PHE A 132 -4.59 10.33 -5.47
C PHE A 132 -4.64 9.43 -6.72
N PHE A 133 -5.80 9.35 -7.36
CA PHE A 133 -6.03 8.50 -8.53
C PHE A 133 -5.94 9.27 -9.85
N SER A 134 -6.27 10.55 -9.85
CA SER A 134 -6.36 11.37 -11.06
C SER A 134 -5.05 12.05 -11.48
N ALA A 135 -4.14 12.31 -10.54
CA ALA A 135 -2.86 12.97 -10.80
C ALA A 135 -1.68 12.17 -10.24
N PRO A 136 -0.44 12.41 -10.69
CA PRO A 136 0.74 11.89 -10.02
C PRO A 136 0.89 12.47 -8.61
N GLN A 137 1.51 11.70 -7.73
CA GLN A 137 1.99 12.16 -6.45
C GLN A 137 3.48 12.50 -6.54
N TYR A 138 3.92 13.42 -5.72
CA TYR A 138 5.30 13.91 -5.69
C TYR A 138 5.79 13.86 -4.24
N ASN A 139 6.82 13.08 -3.98
CA ASN A 139 7.41 12.93 -2.67
C ASN A 139 8.81 13.55 -2.68
N THR A 140 9.18 14.26 -1.62
CA THR A 140 10.48 14.96 -1.59
C THR A 140 11.63 14.11 -1.07
N TRP A 141 11.38 12.83 -0.68
CA TRP A 141 12.41 11.99 -0.06
C TRP A 141 13.66 11.80 -0.92
N MET A 142 13.49 11.33 -2.16
CA MET A 142 14.63 11.07 -3.04
C MET A 142 15.25 12.35 -3.60
N GLU A 143 14.48 13.43 -3.70
CA GLU A 143 14.97 14.73 -4.20
C GLU A 143 15.84 15.44 -3.19
N LEU A 144 15.41 15.49 -1.93
CA LEU A 144 16.04 16.29 -0.88
C LEU A 144 16.66 15.46 0.25
N THR A 145 16.26 14.20 0.40
CA THR A 145 16.70 13.29 1.49
C THR A 145 16.56 13.96 2.87
N TYR A 146 17.60 13.99 3.66
CA TYR A 146 17.64 14.64 4.97
C TYR A 146 17.77 16.18 4.91
N ASN A 147 17.82 16.76 3.71
CA ASN A 147 17.92 18.22 3.52
C ASN A 147 16.59 18.85 3.09
N GLN A 148 15.51 18.47 3.75
CA GLN A 148 14.20 19.11 3.53
C GLN A 148 14.30 20.60 3.85
N ASN A 149 13.97 21.46 2.89
CA ASN A 149 14.01 22.90 3.05
C ASN A 149 13.04 23.61 2.11
N GLU A 150 12.60 24.81 2.49
CA GLU A 150 11.59 25.60 1.78
C GLU A 150 11.92 25.80 0.28
N ASN A 151 13.13 26.25 -0.01
CA ASN A 151 13.54 26.55 -1.38
C ASN A 151 13.62 25.29 -2.25
N GLY A 152 14.15 24.19 -1.70
CA GLY A 152 14.25 22.92 -2.41
C GLY A 152 12.88 22.33 -2.75
N ILE A 153 11.93 22.40 -1.83
CA ILE A 153 10.56 21.93 -2.03
C ILE A 153 9.87 22.72 -3.14
N LEU A 154 9.94 24.05 -3.08
CA LEU A 154 9.36 24.92 -4.11
C LEU A 154 10.02 24.71 -5.47
N ALA A 155 11.35 24.55 -5.52
CA ALA A 155 12.08 24.26 -6.75
C ALA A 155 11.67 22.90 -7.35
N TYR A 156 11.51 21.86 -6.50
CA TYR A 156 11.03 20.56 -6.93
C TYR A 156 9.63 20.66 -7.55
N ALA A 157 8.68 21.30 -6.85
CA ALA A 157 7.32 21.50 -7.35
C ALA A 157 7.31 22.28 -8.67
N GLN A 158 8.06 23.39 -8.76
CA GLN A 158 8.16 24.20 -9.97
C GLN A 158 8.75 23.40 -11.14
N SER A 159 9.79 22.60 -10.88
CA SER A 159 10.41 21.79 -11.94
C SER A 159 9.45 20.79 -12.57
N MET A 160 8.48 20.26 -11.82
CA MET A 160 7.44 19.38 -12.37
C MET A 160 6.54 20.14 -13.35
N LEU A 161 6.07 21.33 -12.96
CA LEU A 161 5.21 22.17 -13.79
C LEU A 161 5.92 22.68 -15.05
N ASP A 162 7.17 23.15 -14.92
CA ASP A 162 7.97 23.65 -16.04
C ASP A 162 8.23 22.56 -17.09
N ASN A 163 8.18 21.31 -16.71
CA ASN A 163 8.34 20.17 -17.61
C ASN A 163 7.02 19.52 -18.03
N GLY A 164 5.89 20.19 -17.78
CA GLY A 164 4.59 19.80 -18.28
C GLY A 164 3.87 18.71 -17.49
N LEU A 165 4.34 18.39 -16.27
CA LEU A 165 3.61 17.48 -15.38
C LEU A 165 2.51 18.26 -14.64
N PRO A 166 1.31 17.67 -14.45
CA PRO A 166 0.23 18.32 -13.72
C PRO A 166 0.56 18.41 -12.23
N PRO A 167 0.01 19.40 -11.50
CA PRO A 167 0.04 19.38 -10.06
C PRO A 167 -0.77 18.19 -9.52
N GLY A 168 -0.46 17.77 -8.30
CA GLY A 168 -1.10 16.65 -7.61
C GLY A 168 -0.87 16.73 -6.11
N VAL A 169 -0.67 15.59 -5.45
CA VAL A 169 -0.30 15.54 -4.04
C VAL A 169 1.22 15.68 -3.93
N LEU A 170 1.69 16.64 -3.13
CA LEU A 170 3.11 16.81 -2.79
C LEU A 170 3.32 16.44 -1.33
N MET A 171 4.15 15.42 -1.08
CA MET A 171 4.48 14.92 0.25
C MET A 171 5.86 15.44 0.66
N ILE A 172 5.90 16.29 1.68
CA ILE A 172 7.14 16.73 2.32
C ILE A 172 7.57 15.62 3.28
N ASP A 173 8.67 14.97 2.97
CA ASP A 173 9.13 13.77 3.66
C ASP A 173 9.93 14.08 4.94
N ASP A 174 10.43 13.06 5.60
CA ASP A 174 11.13 13.11 6.89
C ASP A 174 12.19 14.22 6.97
N THR A 175 12.39 14.74 8.18
CA THR A 175 13.31 15.83 8.56
C THR A 175 12.88 17.25 8.15
N TRP A 176 11.62 17.47 7.81
CA TRP A 176 11.04 18.81 7.73
C TRP A 176 10.88 19.46 9.12
N GLN A 177 10.62 18.63 10.12
CA GLN A 177 10.34 19.00 11.51
C GLN A 177 11.62 19.28 12.28
N TYR A 178 11.45 20.04 13.38
CA TYR A 178 12.56 20.37 14.30
C TYR A 178 13.10 19.12 15.01
N ASN A 179 12.21 18.25 15.48
CA ASN A 179 12.55 16.97 16.11
C ASN A 179 11.31 16.05 16.12
N TYR A 180 11.48 14.74 16.32
CA TYR A 180 10.37 13.81 16.39
C TYR A 180 9.51 14.05 17.64
N GLY A 181 8.21 14.23 17.43
CA GLY A 181 7.27 14.68 18.45
C GLY A 181 7.18 16.20 18.59
N VAL A 182 8.17 16.95 18.09
CA VAL A 182 8.09 18.41 17.94
C VAL A 182 7.66 18.70 16.50
N TRP A 183 6.34 18.64 16.26
CA TRP A 183 5.77 18.79 14.94
C TRP A 183 5.65 20.28 14.57
N GLU A 184 6.82 20.88 14.34
CA GLU A 184 6.99 22.28 13.89
C GLU A 184 8.07 22.27 12.82
N PHE A 185 7.91 23.10 11.78
CA PHE A 185 8.95 23.25 10.76
C PHE A 185 10.24 23.77 11.39
N ASP A 186 11.37 23.19 11.00
CA ASP A 186 12.68 23.63 11.47
C ASP A 186 12.97 25.06 11.00
N PRO A 187 13.00 26.07 11.89
CA PRO A 187 13.14 27.46 11.49
C PRO A 187 14.49 27.80 10.83
N ARG A 188 15.46 26.89 10.93
CA ARG A 188 16.75 27.04 10.24
C ARG A 188 16.65 26.77 8.74
N ARG A 189 15.61 26.04 8.30
CA ARG A 189 15.40 25.57 6.94
C ARG A 189 14.09 26.05 6.31
N PHE A 190 13.19 26.53 7.13
CA PHE A 190 11.86 27.03 6.73
C PHE A 190 11.64 28.39 7.37
N SER A 191 11.73 29.45 6.57
CA SER A 191 11.57 30.83 7.03
C SER A 191 10.09 31.25 7.07
N ASP A 192 9.28 30.72 6.16
CA ASP A 192 7.85 31.01 6.04
C ASP A 192 7.09 29.76 5.58
N PRO A 193 6.93 28.74 6.46
CA PRO A 193 6.30 27.48 6.09
C PRO A 193 4.82 27.66 5.69
N ARG A 194 4.09 28.59 6.28
CA ARG A 194 2.73 28.91 5.85
C ARG A 194 2.72 29.49 4.43
N GLY A 195 3.55 30.49 4.15
CA GLY A 195 3.67 31.05 2.81
C GLY A 195 4.19 30.06 1.78
N MET A 196 5.03 29.09 2.17
CA MET A 196 5.42 27.96 1.31
C MET A 196 4.20 27.12 0.92
N CYS A 197 3.39 26.69 1.88
CA CYS A 197 2.16 25.93 1.62
C CYS A 197 1.19 26.72 0.73
N ASP A 198 0.98 28.01 1.02
CA ASP A 198 0.12 28.88 0.20
C ASP A 198 0.62 29.01 -1.25
N ARG A 199 1.94 29.03 -1.47
CA ARG A 199 2.55 29.03 -2.81
C ARG A 199 2.32 27.69 -3.52
N LEU A 200 2.51 26.57 -2.83
CA LEU A 200 2.25 25.25 -3.38
C LEU A 200 0.77 25.07 -3.75
N HIS A 201 -0.16 25.57 -2.93
CA HIS A 201 -1.58 25.59 -3.26
C HIS A 201 -1.89 26.45 -4.49
N LYS A 202 -1.27 27.63 -4.63
CA LYS A 202 -1.40 28.47 -5.84
C LYS A 202 -0.87 27.78 -7.10
N MET A 203 0.13 26.92 -6.94
CA MET A 203 0.64 26.07 -8.03
C MET A 203 -0.28 24.86 -8.32
N GLY A 204 -1.32 24.62 -7.50
CA GLY A 204 -2.30 23.56 -7.65
C GLY A 204 -1.99 22.28 -6.89
N PHE A 205 -0.94 22.23 -6.09
CA PHE A 205 -0.61 21.06 -5.27
C PHE A 205 -1.43 21.01 -3.99
N LYS A 206 -1.69 19.77 -3.52
CA LYS A 206 -2.08 19.48 -2.15
C LYS A 206 -0.85 19.04 -1.36
N VAL A 207 -0.72 19.48 -0.10
CA VAL A 207 0.50 19.32 0.69
C VAL A 207 0.28 18.33 1.83
N LEU A 208 1.07 17.25 1.87
CA LEU A 208 1.12 16.30 2.97
C LEU A 208 2.44 16.41 3.72
N LEU A 209 2.40 16.19 5.03
CA LEU A 209 3.60 16.10 5.87
C LEU A 209 3.82 14.68 6.37
N TRP A 210 5.06 14.22 6.30
CA TRP A 210 5.48 12.97 6.91
C TRP A 210 5.44 13.05 8.43
N VAL A 211 4.86 12.07 9.10
CA VAL A 211 4.77 11.95 10.56
C VAL A 211 4.88 10.50 11.00
N VAL A 212 5.30 10.29 12.28
CA VAL A 212 5.40 8.99 12.95
C VAL A 212 4.87 9.08 14.38
N PRO A 213 4.41 7.98 14.99
CA PRO A 213 3.91 7.98 16.37
C PRO A 213 5.06 7.84 17.39
N PHE A 214 6.19 8.53 17.12
CA PHE A 214 7.40 8.48 17.94
C PHE A 214 7.74 9.86 18.50
N VAL A 215 8.28 9.88 19.73
CA VAL A 215 8.66 11.11 20.43
C VAL A 215 10.12 11.01 20.89
N SER A 216 10.95 11.94 20.45
CA SER A 216 12.38 12.01 20.85
C SER A 216 12.54 12.23 22.34
N LEU A 217 13.49 11.52 22.95
CA LEU A 217 13.68 11.49 24.40
C LEU A 217 14.14 12.81 24.99
N ASP A 218 14.84 13.62 24.22
CA ASP A 218 15.36 14.93 24.59
C ASP A 218 14.40 16.10 24.29
N SER A 219 13.20 15.78 23.76
CA SER A 219 12.20 16.76 23.37
C SER A 219 11.36 17.30 24.54
N GLN A 220 10.79 18.50 24.38
CA GLN A 220 9.85 19.05 25.35
C GLN A 220 8.56 18.22 25.45
N PRO A 221 7.95 17.75 24.34
CA PRO A 221 6.80 16.84 24.39
C PRO A 221 7.05 15.55 25.21
N TYR A 222 8.23 14.96 25.11
CA TYR A 222 8.57 13.79 25.94
C TYR A 222 8.50 14.15 27.42
N ARG A 223 9.11 15.28 27.83
CA ARG A 223 9.07 15.77 29.22
C ARG A 223 7.66 16.09 29.69
N ASP A 224 6.85 16.70 28.85
CA ASP A 224 5.49 17.12 29.20
C ASP A 224 4.55 15.90 29.33
N LEU A 225 4.62 14.95 28.40
CA LEU A 225 3.82 13.72 28.44
C LEU A 225 4.25 12.77 29.58
N THR A 226 5.50 12.83 30.05
CA THR A 226 5.97 12.06 31.21
C THR A 226 5.67 12.73 32.54
N LYS A 227 5.43 14.06 32.57
CA LYS A 227 5.20 14.85 33.78
C LYS A 227 3.71 15.10 34.02
N HIS A 228 2.93 14.08 34.33
CA HIS A 228 1.63 14.34 34.94
C HIS A 228 1.77 14.60 36.44
N GLY A 229 1.99 15.88 36.79
CA GLY A 229 2.20 16.32 38.17
C GLY A 229 3.64 16.13 38.68
N ARG A 230 3.86 16.43 39.96
CA ARG A 230 5.18 16.28 40.61
C ARG A 230 5.56 14.82 40.90
N THR A 231 4.68 13.88 40.63
CA THR A 231 4.88 12.44 40.80
C THR A 231 4.60 11.72 39.49
N TYR A 232 5.58 10.95 39.02
CA TYR A 232 5.42 10.04 37.91
C TYR A 232 4.30 9.02 38.22
N THR A 233 3.27 8.96 37.42
CA THR A 233 2.18 8.00 37.56
C THR A 233 2.15 7.13 36.31
N PRO A 234 2.46 5.83 36.41
CA PRO A 234 2.36 4.92 35.28
C PRO A 234 0.98 4.97 34.62
N GLY A 235 0.93 4.93 33.28
CA GLY A 235 -0.31 4.92 32.50
C GLY A 235 -1.04 6.26 32.36
N LYS A 236 -0.42 7.39 32.67
CA LYS A 236 -1.04 8.72 32.52
C LYS A 236 -0.35 9.64 31.52
N GLY A 237 0.65 9.18 30.80
CA GLY A 237 1.46 10.03 29.92
C GLY A 237 1.24 9.80 28.41
N GLY A 238 0.37 8.88 28.00
CA GLY A 238 0.13 8.56 26.59
C GLY A 238 1.26 7.79 25.91
N PHE A 239 2.20 7.22 26.69
CA PHE A 239 3.26 6.34 26.19
C PHE A 239 3.02 4.89 26.59
N ILE A 240 3.50 3.95 25.79
CA ILE A 240 3.68 2.56 26.20
C ILE A 240 4.76 2.50 27.28
N LEU A 241 4.49 1.84 28.40
CA LEU A 241 5.41 1.76 29.52
C LEU A 241 6.03 0.37 29.67
N ASP A 242 7.27 0.30 30.12
CA ASP A 242 7.90 -0.93 30.57
C ASP A 242 7.29 -1.37 31.92
N ALA A 243 6.81 -2.61 31.99
CA ALA A 243 6.09 -3.10 33.15
C ALA A 243 6.96 -3.27 34.42
N LYS A 244 8.29 -3.35 34.27
CA LYS A 244 9.21 -3.49 35.43
C LYS A 244 9.60 -2.15 36.02
N THR A 245 9.80 -1.16 35.13
CA THR A 245 10.33 0.14 35.55
C THR A 245 9.25 1.21 35.65
N GLY A 246 8.13 1.02 34.94
CA GLY A 246 7.09 2.02 34.79
C GLY A 246 7.51 3.21 33.91
N ALA A 247 8.69 3.17 33.30
CA ALA A 247 9.17 4.23 32.40
C ALA A 247 8.64 4.01 30.97
N PRO A 248 8.58 5.08 30.14
CA PRO A 248 8.25 4.92 28.72
C PRO A 248 9.19 3.92 28.03
N VAL A 249 8.62 3.06 27.19
CA VAL A 249 9.40 2.15 26.33
C VAL A 249 10.12 2.97 25.28
N HIS A 250 11.42 2.71 25.13
CA HIS A 250 12.26 3.30 24.11
C HIS A 250 12.57 2.26 23.04
N VAL A 251 12.39 2.65 21.79
CA VAL A 251 12.62 1.79 20.62
C VAL A 251 13.72 2.37 19.74
N SER A 252 14.58 1.48 19.26
CA SER A 252 15.53 1.79 18.18
C SER A 252 14.82 1.68 16.84
N TRP A 253 14.99 2.69 16.00
CA TRP A 253 14.42 2.74 14.66
C TRP A 253 15.42 3.42 13.70
N TRP A 254 15.09 3.62 12.42
CA TRP A 254 16.07 4.11 11.44
C TRP A 254 16.65 5.51 11.73
N ASN A 255 15.97 6.32 12.55
CA ASN A 255 16.45 7.65 12.95
C ASN A 255 16.77 7.76 14.46
N GLY A 256 17.24 6.69 15.07
CA GLY A 256 17.76 6.67 16.44
C GLY A 256 16.84 6.01 17.46
N TYR A 257 16.67 6.64 18.63
CA TYR A 257 15.86 6.16 19.74
C TYR A 257 14.73 7.13 20.05
N SER A 258 13.52 6.59 20.22
CA SER A 258 12.35 7.39 20.59
C SER A 258 11.44 6.63 21.55
N ALA A 259 10.59 7.35 22.27
CA ALA A 259 9.48 6.78 23.01
C ALA A 259 8.30 6.50 22.07
N LEU A 260 7.56 5.43 22.35
CA LEU A 260 6.37 5.02 21.61
C LEU A 260 5.13 5.62 22.24
N LEU A 261 4.32 6.32 21.44
CA LEU A 261 2.97 6.70 21.85
C LEU A 261 2.11 5.44 21.96
N ASP A 262 1.31 5.38 23.02
CA ASP A 262 0.19 4.45 23.14
C ASP A 262 -1.05 5.14 22.54
N LEU A 263 -1.35 4.84 21.29
CA LEU A 263 -2.53 5.41 20.61
C LEU A 263 -3.84 4.70 21.00
N THR A 264 -3.78 3.67 21.83
CA THR A 264 -4.94 3.13 22.53
C THR A 264 -5.27 3.91 23.82
N ASP A 265 -4.33 4.76 24.28
CA ASP A 265 -4.53 5.67 25.41
C ASP A 265 -5.16 6.98 24.90
N PRO A 266 -6.35 7.39 25.44
CA PRO A 266 -6.96 8.68 25.09
C PRO A 266 -6.04 9.89 25.29
N VAL A 267 -5.05 9.83 26.17
CA VAL A 267 -4.07 10.90 26.37
C VAL A 267 -3.12 10.97 25.17
N GLY A 268 -2.54 9.83 24.74
CA GLY A 268 -1.66 9.76 23.58
C GLY A 268 -2.36 10.10 22.29
N ASP A 269 -3.56 9.52 22.07
CA ASP A 269 -4.38 9.78 20.89
C ASP A 269 -4.76 11.27 20.79
N LYS A 270 -5.33 11.84 21.85
CA LYS A 270 -5.72 13.26 21.88
C LYS A 270 -4.53 14.18 21.64
N TRP A 271 -3.39 13.87 22.26
CA TRP A 271 -2.19 14.69 22.08
C TRP A 271 -1.72 14.65 20.62
N PHE A 272 -1.64 13.46 20.01
CA PHE A 272 -1.15 13.32 18.64
C PHE A 272 -2.12 13.97 17.64
N ARG A 273 -3.43 13.79 17.80
CA ARG A 273 -4.45 14.49 17.00
C ARG A 273 -4.31 16.00 17.08
N ALA A 274 -4.12 16.54 18.30
CA ALA A 274 -3.92 17.98 18.48
C ALA A 274 -2.67 18.51 17.75
N GLN A 275 -1.61 17.68 17.60
CA GLN A 275 -0.47 18.06 16.76
C GLN A 275 -0.85 18.12 15.27
N LEU A 276 -1.57 17.11 14.77
CA LEU A 276 -2.00 17.06 13.37
C LEU A 276 -2.97 18.20 13.03
N ASP A 277 -3.95 18.45 13.89
CA ASP A 277 -4.91 19.56 13.72
C ASP A 277 -4.20 20.90 13.69
N ARG A 278 -3.18 21.09 14.57
CA ARG A 278 -2.37 22.31 14.60
C ARG A 278 -1.58 22.50 13.31
N LEU A 279 -1.00 21.43 12.74
CA LEU A 279 -0.29 21.51 11.47
C LEU A 279 -1.19 21.96 10.33
N GLN A 280 -2.44 21.48 10.29
CA GLN A 280 -3.43 21.94 9.31
C GLN A 280 -3.82 23.40 9.55
N ALA A 281 -4.09 23.79 10.79
CA ALA A 281 -4.51 25.14 11.15
C ALA A 281 -3.40 26.19 10.91
N ASP A 282 -2.18 25.93 11.39
CA ASP A 282 -1.09 26.89 11.38
C ASP A 282 -0.43 27.00 9.99
N TYR A 283 -0.24 25.88 9.30
CA TYR A 283 0.51 25.86 8.04
C TYR A 283 -0.36 25.60 6.81
N GLY A 284 -1.62 25.17 6.99
CA GLY A 284 -2.53 24.91 5.88
C GLY A 284 -2.22 23.65 5.12
N VAL A 285 -1.55 22.64 5.75
CA VAL A 285 -1.33 21.35 5.11
C VAL A 285 -2.65 20.58 4.95
N ASP A 286 -2.75 19.78 3.90
CA ASP A 286 -3.99 19.09 3.56
C ASP A 286 -4.09 17.70 4.23
N GLY A 287 -2.95 17.10 4.60
CA GLY A 287 -2.94 15.78 5.22
C GLY A 287 -1.54 15.26 5.54
N PHE A 288 -1.42 13.92 5.64
CA PHE A 288 -0.22 13.32 6.24
C PHE A 288 0.27 12.07 5.49
N LYS A 289 1.59 11.89 5.48
CA LYS A 289 2.23 10.61 5.19
C LYS A 289 2.55 9.94 6.52
N LEU A 290 1.71 8.96 6.89
CA LEU A 290 1.74 8.26 8.17
C LEU A 290 2.70 7.06 8.09
N ASP A 291 3.93 7.26 8.54
CA ASP A 291 4.99 6.25 8.51
C ASP A 291 5.22 5.62 9.89
N GLY A 292 6.08 4.64 10.00
CA GLY A 292 6.26 3.88 11.24
C GLY A 292 5.09 2.94 11.53
N GLY A 293 4.79 2.71 12.82
CA GLY A 293 3.68 1.86 13.23
C GLY A 293 3.85 0.36 12.96
N HIS A 294 5.06 -0.11 12.59
CA HIS A 294 5.34 -1.52 12.38
C HIS A 294 5.24 -2.32 13.67
N PHE A 295 4.75 -3.54 13.61
CA PHE A 295 4.54 -4.41 14.78
C PHE A 295 5.80 -4.60 15.61
N GLN A 296 6.96 -4.77 14.97
CA GLN A 296 8.23 -4.97 15.65
C GLN A 296 8.70 -3.79 16.53
N PHE A 297 8.12 -2.61 16.39
CA PHE A 297 8.43 -1.49 17.28
C PHE A 297 7.68 -1.60 18.61
N TYR A 298 6.60 -2.37 18.67
CA TYR A 298 5.80 -2.54 19.87
C TYR A 298 6.24 -3.78 20.64
N PRO A 299 6.61 -3.66 21.94
CA PRO A 299 7.08 -4.80 22.69
C PRO A 299 5.98 -5.85 22.86
N ALA A 300 6.30 -7.11 22.59
CA ALA A 300 5.35 -8.22 22.68
C ALA A 300 4.97 -8.55 24.15
N SER A 301 5.87 -8.28 25.10
CA SER A 301 5.69 -8.59 26.53
C SER A 301 6.29 -7.49 27.40
N ASN A 302 6.11 -7.60 28.72
CA ASN A 302 6.70 -6.71 29.72
C ASN A 302 6.34 -5.23 29.48
N ARG A 303 5.10 -4.98 29.03
CA ARG A 303 4.58 -3.64 28.75
C ARG A 303 3.31 -3.35 29.54
N ILE A 304 3.07 -2.06 29.77
CA ILE A 304 1.78 -1.53 30.22
C ILE A 304 1.25 -0.68 29.08
N VAL A 305 0.05 -0.97 28.62
CA VAL A 305 -0.70 -0.26 27.59
C VAL A 305 -2.09 0.05 28.13
N HIS A 306 -2.75 1.09 27.59
CA HIS A 306 -4.06 1.50 28.06
C HIS A 306 -5.14 0.45 27.73
N ALA A 307 -5.26 0.07 26.47
CA ALA A 307 -6.12 -1.06 26.10
C ALA A 307 -5.45 -2.34 26.60
N LYS A 308 -6.13 -3.03 27.52
CA LYS A 308 -5.59 -4.23 28.15
C LYS A 308 -5.06 -5.21 27.11
N ASP A 309 -3.81 -5.58 27.27
CA ASP A 309 -3.10 -6.57 26.43
C ASP A 309 -2.97 -6.20 24.94
N ALA A 310 -3.17 -4.90 24.56
CA ALA A 310 -3.05 -4.47 23.18
C ALA A 310 -1.74 -4.93 22.52
N THR A 311 -1.88 -5.65 21.40
CA THR A 311 -0.75 -6.16 20.60
C THR A 311 -0.17 -5.08 19.70
N GLY A 312 0.98 -5.37 19.05
CA GLY A 312 1.54 -4.50 18.03
C GLY A 312 0.57 -4.23 16.86
N ALA A 313 -0.26 -5.21 16.50
CA ALA A 313 -1.29 -5.05 15.49
C ALA A 313 -2.42 -4.10 15.92
N GLN A 314 -2.85 -4.18 17.18
CA GLN A 314 -3.87 -3.29 17.72
C GLN A 314 -3.35 -1.85 17.87
N GLN A 315 -2.09 -1.67 18.25
CA GLN A 315 -1.42 -0.37 18.23
C GLN A 315 -1.31 0.19 16.79
N ASN A 316 -0.94 -0.65 15.83
CA ASN A 316 -0.92 -0.28 14.42
C ASN A 316 -2.32 0.13 13.93
N ARG A 317 -3.36 -0.61 14.29
CA ARG A 317 -4.75 -0.26 13.95
C ARG A 317 -5.17 1.07 14.55
N ALA A 318 -4.82 1.33 15.83
CA ALA A 318 -5.10 2.61 16.48
C ALA A 318 -4.45 3.79 15.72
N TYR A 319 -3.26 3.56 15.14
CA TYR A 319 -2.61 4.54 14.27
C TYR A 319 -3.27 4.63 12.88
N ALA A 320 -3.67 3.50 12.30
CA ALA A 320 -4.21 3.45 10.94
C ALA A 320 -5.59 4.13 10.80
N VAL A 321 -6.39 4.19 11.89
CA VAL A 321 -7.71 4.84 11.87
C VAL A 321 -7.63 6.35 11.63
N TYR A 322 -6.47 6.98 11.79
CA TYR A 322 -6.25 8.39 11.45
C TYR A 322 -6.55 8.70 9.98
N ALA A 323 -6.44 7.73 9.07
CA ALA A 323 -6.83 7.91 7.67
C ALA A 323 -8.32 8.24 7.46
N GLU A 324 -9.18 7.88 8.41
CA GLU A 324 -10.61 8.18 8.33
C GLU A 324 -10.92 9.62 8.72
N ASP A 325 -10.13 10.19 9.64
CA ASP A 325 -10.27 11.55 10.14
C ASP A 325 -9.46 12.54 9.28
N TYR A 326 -8.37 12.07 8.69
CA TYR A 326 -7.50 12.81 7.77
C TYR A 326 -7.48 12.12 6.40
N PRO A 327 -8.54 12.25 5.58
CA PRO A 327 -8.73 11.44 4.35
C PRO A 327 -7.69 11.71 3.25
N MET A 328 -6.95 12.80 3.34
CA MET A 328 -5.79 13.09 2.48
C MET A 328 -4.53 12.54 3.15
N SER A 329 -4.45 11.21 3.38
CA SER A 329 -3.30 10.57 4.03
C SER A 329 -2.84 9.30 3.33
N GLU A 330 -1.52 9.06 3.36
CA GLU A 330 -0.88 7.83 2.91
C GLU A 330 -0.34 7.04 4.10
N HIS A 331 -0.68 5.76 4.20
CA HIS A 331 -0.14 4.84 5.21
C HIS A 331 0.87 3.85 4.63
N ARG A 332 1.97 3.63 5.36
CA ARG A 332 2.98 2.64 4.98
C ARG A 332 2.50 1.21 5.17
N ASN A 333 1.96 0.92 6.34
CA ASN A 333 1.49 -0.42 6.70
C ASN A 333 0.27 -0.31 7.61
N VAL A 334 -0.68 -1.22 7.43
CA VAL A 334 -1.92 -1.22 8.19
C VAL A 334 -2.39 -2.62 8.51
N TRP A 335 -3.04 -2.75 9.67
CA TRP A 335 -3.74 -3.94 10.13
C TRP A 335 -5.20 -3.61 10.40
N GLY A 336 -6.13 -4.53 10.03
CA GLY A 336 -7.54 -4.43 10.37
C GLY A 336 -8.30 -3.27 9.73
N MET A 337 -7.79 -2.71 8.63
CA MET A 337 -8.38 -1.60 7.88
C MET A 337 -8.84 -2.00 6.48
N ALA A 338 -8.91 -3.29 6.18
CA ALA A 338 -9.47 -3.77 4.91
C ALA A 338 -10.91 -3.26 4.72
N GLY A 339 -11.29 -2.87 3.50
CA GLY A 339 -12.59 -2.27 3.18
C GLY A 339 -12.76 -0.80 3.63
N ARG A 340 -11.79 -0.23 4.35
CA ARG A 340 -11.84 1.19 4.79
C ARG A 340 -11.22 2.11 3.73
N PRO A 341 -11.51 3.43 3.74
CA PRO A 341 -10.99 4.38 2.76
C PRO A 341 -9.55 4.80 3.07
N VAL A 342 -8.66 3.82 3.20
CA VAL A 342 -7.25 4.02 3.55
C VAL A 342 -6.38 3.89 2.31
N MET A 343 -5.70 4.96 1.94
CA MET A 343 -4.67 4.91 0.92
C MET A 343 -3.40 4.32 1.54
N VAL A 344 -2.89 3.25 0.95
CA VAL A 344 -1.71 2.55 1.41
C VAL A 344 -0.64 2.49 0.33
N ARG A 345 0.63 2.30 0.73
CA ARG A 345 1.72 2.07 -0.21
C ARG A 345 2.42 0.73 0.05
N LEU A 346 3.10 0.21 -0.97
CA LEU A 346 4.00 -0.91 -0.80
C LEU A 346 5.18 -0.54 0.12
N PRO A 347 5.87 -1.53 0.73
CA PRO A 347 7.15 -1.31 1.38
C PRO A 347 8.17 -0.68 0.43
N ASP A 348 9.15 0.06 0.98
CA ASP A 348 10.22 0.66 0.20
C ASP A 348 10.87 -0.36 -0.73
N LYS A 349 11.02 0.00 -1.98
CA LYS A 349 11.66 -0.81 -3.02
C LYS A 349 13.11 -0.38 -3.22
N GLY A 350 13.99 -1.32 -3.48
CA GLY A 350 15.37 -1.02 -3.91
C GLY A 350 15.42 -0.67 -5.40
N ASN A 351 16.52 -0.02 -5.81
CA ASN A 351 16.80 0.25 -7.24
C ASN A 351 17.34 -1.00 -7.94
N ARG A 352 16.55 -2.07 -7.98
CA ARG A 352 16.93 -3.37 -8.53
C ARG A 352 15.78 -3.97 -9.34
N TRP A 353 16.12 -4.76 -10.32
CA TRP A 353 15.14 -5.39 -11.23
C TRP A 353 14.25 -6.42 -10.53
N ASP A 354 14.75 -7.12 -9.52
CA ASP A 354 13.92 -8.00 -8.69
C ASP A 354 12.82 -7.23 -7.94
N GLU A 355 13.09 -5.98 -7.52
CA GLU A 355 12.09 -5.13 -6.89
C GLU A 355 11.05 -4.59 -7.90
N VAL A 356 11.46 -4.28 -9.14
CA VAL A 356 10.51 -3.92 -10.20
C VAL A 356 9.57 -5.08 -10.52
N ARG A 357 10.08 -6.32 -10.55
CA ARG A 357 9.26 -7.52 -10.75
C ARG A 357 8.25 -7.78 -9.63
N ARG A 358 8.50 -7.27 -8.43
CA ARG A 358 7.60 -7.39 -7.29
C ARG A 358 6.43 -6.41 -7.31
N LEU A 359 6.52 -5.29 -8.04
CA LEU A 359 5.49 -4.25 -8.01
C LEU A 359 4.10 -4.81 -8.35
N VAL A 360 3.98 -5.56 -9.44
CA VAL A 360 2.69 -6.11 -9.87
C VAL A 360 2.14 -7.13 -8.88
N PRO A 361 2.83 -8.23 -8.53
CA PRO A 361 2.28 -9.23 -7.63
C PRO A 361 2.01 -8.71 -6.20
N ASP A 362 2.84 -7.80 -5.67
CA ASP A 362 2.63 -7.23 -4.34
C ASP A 362 1.36 -6.33 -4.32
N MET A 363 1.08 -5.55 -5.38
CA MET A 363 -0.17 -4.78 -5.50
C MET A 363 -1.41 -5.65 -5.68
N LEU A 364 -1.31 -6.72 -6.47
CA LEU A 364 -2.40 -7.68 -6.65
C LEU A 364 -2.76 -8.35 -5.32
N ALA A 365 -1.74 -8.72 -4.54
CA ALA A 365 -1.93 -9.29 -3.21
C ALA A 365 -2.60 -8.28 -2.25
N ALA A 366 -2.20 -7.01 -2.26
CA ALA A 366 -2.85 -5.97 -1.45
C ALA A 366 -4.34 -5.83 -1.77
N GLY A 367 -4.70 -5.84 -3.06
CA GLY A 367 -6.10 -5.80 -3.50
C GLY A 367 -6.91 -6.97 -2.96
N LEU A 368 -6.35 -8.20 -3.00
CA LEU A 368 -6.99 -9.41 -2.47
C LEU A 368 -7.06 -9.46 -0.94
N LEU A 369 -6.25 -8.66 -0.24
CA LEU A 369 -6.34 -8.46 1.21
C LEU A 369 -7.36 -7.37 1.62
N GLY A 370 -8.09 -6.79 0.65
CA GLY A 370 -9.09 -5.75 0.90
C GLY A 370 -8.53 -4.32 0.94
N TYR A 371 -7.33 -4.09 0.38
CA TYR A 371 -6.70 -2.77 0.25
C TYR A 371 -6.62 -2.34 -1.23
N PRO A 372 -7.73 -1.87 -1.81
CA PRO A 372 -7.78 -1.52 -3.24
C PRO A 372 -7.03 -0.23 -3.59
N PHE A 373 -6.80 0.66 -2.62
CA PHE A 373 -6.21 1.98 -2.79
C PHE A 373 -4.71 1.92 -2.52
N ILE A 374 -3.96 1.28 -3.43
CA ILE A 374 -2.54 0.96 -3.25
C ILE A 374 -1.64 1.79 -4.16
N CYS A 375 -0.61 2.41 -3.56
CA CYS A 375 0.51 3.03 -4.25
C CYS A 375 1.68 2.05 -4.34
N PRO A 376 2.31 1.88 -5.51
CA PRO A 376 3.46 0.97 -5.68
C PRO A 376 4.78 1.47 -5.07
N ASP A 377 4.76 2.50 -4.20
CA ASP A 377 5.91 3.23 -3.68
C ASP A 377 6.48 4.23 -4.72
N MET A 378 7.74 4.61 -4.62
CA MET A 378 8.38 5.64 -5.45
C MET A 378 8.90 5.05 -6.77
N ILE A 379 8.70 5.76 -7.88
CA ILE A 379 9.26 5.38 -9.19
C ILE A 379 10.79 5.25 -9.08
N GLY A 380 11.32 4.11 -9.53
CA GLY A 380 12.73 3.78 -9.44
C GLY A 380 13.18 3.26 -8.06
N GLY A 381 12.27 3.22 -7.07
CA GLY A 381 12.50 2.75 -5.70
C GLY A 381 12.99 3.83 -4.75
N GLY A 382 12.89 3.55 -3.45
CA GLY A 382 13.20 4.48 -2.33
C GLY A 382 14.64 4.42 -1.80
N CYS A 383 15.56 3.72 -2.47
CA CYS A 383 16.96 3.62 -2.05
C CYS A 383 17.75 4.87 -2.48
N TRP A 384 17.69 5.93 -1.68
CA TRP A 384 18.31 7.23 -1.99
C TRP A 384 19.82 7.17 -2.26
N THR A 385 20.53 6.19 -1.69
CA THR A 385 21.96 6.04 -1.92
C THR A 385 22.33 5.75 -3.38
N ALA A 386 21.39 5.21 -4.18
CA ALA A 386 21.60 4.97 -5.61
C ALA A 386 21.74 6.28 -6.42
N TYR A 387 21.23 7.38 -5.90
CA TYR A 387 21.22 8.68 -6.56
C TYR A 387 22.33 9.62 -6.09
N LEU A 388 23.19 9.14 -5.18
CA LEU A 388 24.36 9.91 -4.73
C LEU A 388 25.52 9.81 -5.72
N PRO A 389 26.32 10.89 -5.87
CA PRO A 389 27.58 10.82 -6.58
C PRO A 389 28.49 9.71 -6.03
N GLY A 390 29.04 8.87 -6.92
CA GLY A 390 29.92 7.77 -6.52
C GLY A 390 29.22 6.55 -5.92
N SER A 391 27.88 6.45 -6.05
CA SER A 391 27.13 5.27 -5.61
C SER A 391 27.67 3.98 -6.24
N LYS A 392 27.76 2.91 -5.42
CA LYS A 392 28.10 1.55 -5.90
C LYS A 392 26.98 0.91 -6.72
N THR A 393 25.75 1.42 -6.58
CA THR A 393 24.57 1.02 -7.33
C THR A 393 24.00 2.24 -8.04
N PRO A 394 24.62 2.67 -9.15
CA PRO A 394 24.20 3.88 -9.84
C PRO A 394 22.81 3.71 -10.43
N TYR A 395 22.14 4.84 -10.65
CA TYR A 395 20.87 4.95 -11.33
C TYR A 395 20.88 4.17 -12.67
N ASP A 396 19.85 3.33 -12.86
CA ASP A 396 19.58 2.59 -14.09
C ASP A 396 18.38 3.26 -14.81
N LYS A 397 18.63 3.92 -15.93
CA LYS A 397 17.60 4.61 -16.72
C LYS A 397 16.46 3.69 -17.15
N GLU A 398 16.80 2.49 -17.65
CA GLU A 398 15.79 1.54 -18.10
C GLU A 398 14.90 1.11 -16.93
N LEU A 399 15.49 0.79 -15.79
CA LEU A 399 14.76 0.44 -14.57
C LEU A 399 13.80 1.56 -14.15
N PHE A 400 14.26 2.81 -14.13
CA PHE A 400 13.42 3.96 -13.77
C PHE A 400 12.23 4.11 -14.70
N ILE A 401 12.45 4.03 -16.00
CA ILE A 401 11.38 4.13 -17.01
C ILE A 401 10.41 2.94 -16.90
N ARG A 402 10.91 1.70 -16.74
CA ARG A 402 10.04 0.52 -16.58
C ARG A 402 9.23 0.58 -15.28
N SER A 403 9.83 1.07 -14.20
CA SER A 403 9.10 1.37 -12.97
C SER A 403 7.99 2.40 -13.23
N ALA A 404 8.30 3.51 -13.90
CA ALA A 404 7.30 4.53 -14.27
C ALA A 404 6.17 3.98 -15.15
N GLN A 405 6.47 3.01 -16.03
CA GLN A 405 5.46 2.31 -16.84
C GLN A 405 4.47 1.53 -15.96
N VAL A 406 4.95 0.79 -14.95
CA VAL A 406 4.05 0.12 -14.00
C VAL A 406 3.15 1.14 -13.30
N HIS A 407 3.72 2.26 -12.83
CA HIS A 407 3.00 3.33 -12.14
C HIS A 407 1.96 4.04 -13.02
N ALA A 408 2.18 4.13 -14.34
CA ALA A 408 1.30 4.87 -15.24
C ALA A 408 -0.13 4.31 -15.30
N LEU A 409 -0.30 2.98 -15.25
CA LEU A 409 -1.60 2.32 -15.38
C LEU A 409 -1.97 1.41 -14.18
N CYS A 410 -1.33 1.62 -13.00
CA CYS A 410 -1.78 1.06 -11.73
C CYS A 410 -2.63 2.09 -10.95
N PRO A 411 -3.18 1.77 -9.76
CA PRO A 411 -4.06 2.69 -9.03
C PRO A 411 -3.45 4.07 -8.79
N MET A 412 -2.18 4.16 -8.44
CA MET A 412 -1.50 5.42 -8.14
C MET A 412 -0.11 5.51 -8.79
N MET A 413 0.38 6.74 -8.98
CA MET A 413 1.70 7.02 -9.54
C MET A 413 2.44 8.00 -8.63
N GLN A 414 3.65 7.66 -8.17
CA GLN A 414 4.41 8.51 -7.25
C GLN A 414 5.85 8.73 -7.74
N PHE A 415 6.21 10.00 -7.96
CA PHE A 415 7.59 10.43 -8.14
C PHE A 415 8.20 10.81 -6.80
N SER A 416 9.51 10.60 -6.63
CA SER A 416 10.24 11.09 -5.45
C SER A 416 11.53 11.82 -5.83
N ILE A 417 11.96 11.70 -7.06
CA ILE A 417 13.07 12.47 -7.62
C ILE A 417 12.65 13.06 -8.95
N SER A 418 13.15 14.25 -9.25
CA SER A 418 12.89 14.90 -10.53
C SER A 418 13.48 14.09 -11.70
N PRO A 419 12.65 13.63 -12.64
CA PRO A 419 13.15 12.96 -13.84
C PRO A 419 14.14 13.80 -14.66
N TRP A 420 13.95 15.12 -14.64
CA TRP A 420 14.80 16.08 -15.36
C TRP A 420 16.20 16.18 -14.75
N ARG A 421 16.32 16.01 -13.45
CA ARG A 421 17.61 15.91 -12.75
C ARG A 421 18.34 14.63 -13.12
N LEU A 422 17.64 13.50 -13.17
CA LEU A 422 18.23 12.20 -13.50
C LEU A 422 18.63 12.08 -14.99
N MET A 423 17.79 12.63 -15.86
CA MET A 423 17.89 12.52 -17.32
C MET A 423 18.25 13.88 -17.94
N LYS A 424 19.13 14.67 -17.30
CA LYS A 424 19.45 16.03 -17.70
C LYS A 424 19.86 16.13 -19.17
N ASP A 425 20.67 15.19 -19.65
CA ASP A 425 21.21 15.17 -21.00
C ASP A 425 20.51 14.10 -21.89
N ASP A 426 19.29 13.71 -21.53
CA ASP A 426 18.53 12.66 -22.20
C ASP A 426 17.08 13.12 -22.53
N PRO A 427 16.91 13.89 -23.60
CA PRO A 427 15.60 14.40 -24.00
C PRO A 427 14.61 13.28 -24.34
N ASP A 428 15.06 12.13 -24.82
CA ASP A 428 14.19 10.97 -25.10
C ASP A 428 13.64 10.35 -23.82
N GLY A 429 14.47 10.16 -22.81
CA GLY A 429 14.02 9.69 -21.49
C GLY A 429 13.01 10.64 -20.88
N GLN A 430 13.27 11.95 -20.93
CA GLN A 430 12.33 12.97 -20.45
C GLN A 430 11.00 12.93 -21.22
N ARG A 431 11.02 12.78 -22.55
CA ARG A 431 9.83 12.66 -23.39
C ARG A 431 9.02 11.41 -23.02
N ILE A 432 9.67 10.27 -22.80
CA ILE A 432 9.01 9.03 -22.37
C ILE A 432 8.26 9.26 -21.05
N ILE A 433 8.87 9.91 -20.07
CA ILE A 433 8.20 10.19 -18.79
C ILE A 433 6.96 11.08 -18.98
N ARG A 434 7.08 12.16 -19.78
CA ARG A 434 5.91 13.00 -20.09
C ARG A 434 4.78 12.21 -20.73
N ASN A 435 5.09 11.38 -21.74
CA ASN A 435 4.10 10.53 -22.41
C ASN A 435 3.42 9.54 -21.44
N LEU A 436 4.14 9.00 -20.45
CA LEU A 436 3.57 8.11 -19.43
C LEU A 436 2.60 8.87 -18.49
N VAL A 437 2.93 10.10 -18.11
CA VAL A 437 2.03 10.94 -17.31
C VAL A 437 0.79 11.34 -18.14
N GLU A 438 0.95 11.70 -19.40
CA GLU A 438 -0.18 11.96 -20.31
C GLU A 438 -1.05 10.71 -20.50
N LEU A 439 -0.44 9.52 -20.63
CA LEU A 439 -1.17 8.26 -20.67
C LEU A 439 -2.02 8.08 -19.40
N ARG A 440 -1.43 8.28 -18.22
CA ARG A 440 -2.17 8.24 -16.97
C ARG A 440 -3.34 9.23 -16.94
N GLN A 441 -3.12 10.47 -17.36
CA GLN A 441 -4.17 11.49 -17.39
C GLN A 441 -5.37 11.08 -18.28
N ARG A 442 -5.11 10.41 -19.41
CA ARG A 442 -6.19 9.86 -20.26
C ARG A 442 -7.03 8.80 -19.56
N PHE A 443 -6.42 8.02 -18.67
CA PHE A 443 -7.11 6.99 -17.86
C PHE A 443 -7.60 7.47 -16.48
N ALA A 444 -7.28 8.71 -16.08
CA ALA A 444 -7.65 9.25 -14.78
C ALA A 444 -9.16 9.14 -14.45
N PRO A 445 -10.09 9.46 -15.38
CA PRO A 445 -11.53 9.29 -15.10
C PRO A 445 -11.89 7.84 -14.76
N LYS A 446 -11.27 6.87 -15.46
CA LYS A 446 -11.46 5.45 -15.18
C LYS A 446 -10.93 5.06 -13.80
N PHE A 447 -9.77 5.56 -13.42
CA PHE A 447 -9.17 5.23 -12.11
C PHE A 447 -10.00 5.80 -10.96
N VAL A 448 -10.50 7.02 -11.08
CA VAL A 448 -11.42 7.63 -10.10
C VAL A 448 -12.71 6.81 -9.98
N GLU A 449 -13.28 6.38 -11.11
CA GLU A 449 -14.49 5.54 -11.12
C GLU A 449 -14.22 4.16 -10.48
N LEU A 450 -13.08 3.53 -10.77
CA LEU A 450 -12.70 2.27 -10.14
C LEU A 450 -12.48 2.43 -8.62
N ALA A 451 -11.90 3.56 -8.18
CA ALA A 451 -11.73 3.85 -6.76
C ALA A 451 -13.08 4.06 -6.06
N ARG A 452 -14.00 4.80 -6.69
CA ARG A 452 -15.37 4.97 -6.19
C ARG A 452 -16.07 3.61 -6.03
N ARG A 453 -16.03 2.78 -7.06
CA ARG A 453 -16.60 1.43 -7.02
C ARG A 453 -15.95 0.54 -5.96
N ALA A 454 -14.62 0.60 -5.81
CA ALA A 454 -13.91 -0.13 -4.77
C ALA A 454 -14.38 0.29 -3.37
N GLY A 455 -14.60 1.58 -3.13
CA GLY A 455 -15.18 2.09 -1.89
C GLY A 455 -16.59 1.58 -1.62
N GLU A 456 -17.40 1.41 -2.65
CA GLU A 456 -18.80 0.97 -2.56
C GLU A 456 -18.94 -0.56 -2.48
N THR A 457 -18.14 -1.29 -3.23
CA THR A 457 -18.31 -2.75 -3.43
C THR A 457 -17.23 -3.60 -2.77
N GLY A 458 -16.13 -3.01 -2.35
CA GLY A 458 -14.93 -3.71 -1.87
C GLY A 458 -14.07 -4.29 -2.99
N GLU A 459 -14.54 -4.37 -4.23
CA GLU A 459 -13.78 -4.98 -5.34
C GLU A 459 -12.44 -4.27 -5.58
N PRO A 460 -11.32 -4.99 -5.73
CA PRO A 460 -10.04 -4.36 -5.99
C PRO A 460 -10.02 -3.60 -7.33
N MET A 461 -9.33 -2.47 -7.37
CA MET A 461 -9.11 -1.69 -8.61
C MET A 461 -8.22 -2.47 -9.57
N MET A 462 -7.08 -2.96 -9.06
CA MET A 462 -6.10 -3.78 -9.78
C MET A 462 -6.34 -5.25 -9.43
N ARG A 463 -6.56 -6.09 -10.43
CA ARG A 463 -7.07 -7.46 -10.27
C ARG A 463 -6.16 -8.49 -10.92
N PRO A 464 -5.91 -9.65 -10.29
CA PRO A 464 -5.32 -10.79 -10.99
C PRO A 464 -6.22 -11.22 -12.16
N MET A 465 -5.64 -11.76 -13.19
CA MET A 465 -6.43 -12.32 -14.31
C MET A 465 -7.37 -13.43 -13.85
N GLU A 466 -6.95 -14.25 -12.88
CA GLU A 466 -7.78 -15.31 -12.27
C GLU A 466 -9.05 -14.77 -11.58
N TYR A 467 -8.99 -13.55 -11.04
CA TYR A 467 -10.15 -12.87 -10.43
C TYR A 467 -11.22 -12.51 -11.48
N VAL A 468 -10.78 -11.99 -12.65
CA VAL A 468 -11.68 -11.52 -13.71
C VAL A 468 -12.14 -12.66 -14.62
N TYR A 469 -11.29 -13.65 -14.82
CA TYR A 469 -11.53 -14.82 -15.67
C TYR A 469 -11.29 -16.11 -14.87
N PRO A 470 -12.20 -16.45 -13.93
CA PRO A 470 -11.97 -17.55 -13.01
C PRO A 470 -11.79 -18.89 -13.71
N ARG A 471 -10.81 -19.68 -13.26
CA ARG A 471 -10.55 -21.04 -13.67
C ARG A 471 -10.29 -21.21 -15.18
N LYS A 472 -9.65 -20.21 -15.79
CA LYS A 472 -9.22 -20.26 -17.20
C LYS A 472 -7.70 -20.48 -17.35
N GLY A 473 -7.02 -20.92 -16.27
CA GLY A 473 -5.58 -21.20 -16.28
C GLY A 473 -4.71 -19.98 -16.06
N TYR A 474 -5.26 -18.91 -15.50
CA TYR A 474 -4.54 -17.64 -15.29
C TYR A 474 -3.99 -17.44 -13.88
N ALA A 475 -4.21 -18.39 -12.97
CA ALA A 475 -3.82 -18.29 -11.56
C ALA A 475 -2.33 -17.95 -11.35
N LYS A 476 -1.43 -18.50 -12.16
CA LYS A 476 0.02 -18.32 -12.06
C LYS A 476 0.56 -17.07 -12.80
N ILE A 477 -0.31 -16.27 -13.44
CA ILE A 477 0.09 -15.04 -14.14
C ILE A 477 0.26 -13.90 -13.13
N ARG A 478 1.49 -13.38 -13.00
CA ARG A 478 1.88 -12.38 -11.99
C ARG A 478 2.51 -11.12 -12.57
N ASP A 479 2.72 -11.07 -13.88
CA ASP A 479 3.46 -10.03 -14.59
C ASP A 479 2.60 -9.19 -15.54
N GLN A 480 1.28 -9.43 -15.49
CA GLN A 480 0.23 -8.63 -16.13
C GLN A 480 -1.03 -8.65 -15.26
N PHE A 481 -1.89 -7.66 -15.43
CA PHE A 481 -3.05 -7.47 -14.56
C PHE A 481 -4.21 -6.79 -15.29
N MET A 482 -5.39 -6.86 -14.67
CA MET A 482 -6.56 -6.13 -15.09
C MET A 482 -6.76 -4.88 -14.22
N MET A 483 -6.94 -3.71 -14.83
CA MET A 483 -7.51 -2.54 -14.17
C MET A 483 -9.02 -2.51 -14.41
N GLY A 484 -9.76 -2.86 -13.35
CA GLY A 484 -11.18 -3.20 -13.48
C GLY A 484 -11.39 -4.47 -14.31
N GLU A 485 -12.30 -4.43 -15.28
CA GLU A 485 -12.67 -5.59 -16.08
C GLU A 485 -12.31 -5.49 -17.56
N ASP A 486 -11.88 -4.32 -18.01
CA ASP A 486 -11.78 -4.01 -19.43
C ASP A 486 -10.44 -3.39 -19.88
N LEU A 487 -9.48 -3.19 -18.95
CA LEU A 487 -8.14 -2.72 -19.28
C LEU A 487 -7.11 -3.77 -18.81
N LEU A 488 -6.50 -4.47 -19.75
CA LEU A 488 -5.37 -5.37 -19.52
C LEU A 488 -4.07 -4.58 -19.64
N VAL A 489 -3.19 -4.69 -18.66
CA VAL A 489 -1.87 -4.03 -18.64
C VAL A 489 -0.78 -5.09 -18.49
N ALA A 490 0.21 -5.05 -19.37
CA ALA A 490 1.31 -6.03 -19.41
C ALA A 490 2.68 -5.33 -19.43
N PRO A 491 3.13 -4.76 -18.30
CA PRO A 491 4.39 -4.03 -18.25
C PRO A 491 5.59 -4.95 -18.56
N VAL A 492 6.66 -4.33 -19.04
CA VAL A 492 7.94 -5.01 -19.27
C VAL A 492 8.75 -4.95 -17.98
N LEU A 493 9.07 -6.10 -17.41
CA LEU A 493 9.71 -6.25 -16.09
C LEU A 493 11.11 -6.84 -16.17
N GLU A 494 11.63 -7.05 -17.38
CA GLU A 494 12.96 -7.62 -17.65
C GLU A 494 13.87 -6.61 -18.34
N LYS A 495 15.10 -6.49 -17.82
CA LYS A 495 16.12 -5.59 -18.40
C LYS A 495 16.47 -5.99 -19.82
N GLY A 496 16.50 -5.00 -20.71
CA GLY A 496 16.94 -5.20 -22.11
C GLY A 496 15.97 -6.00 -22.98
N ALA A 497 14.76 -6.30 -22.48
CA ALA A 497 13.76 -7.04 -23.26
C ALA A 497 13.38 -6.29 -24.53
N LYS A 498 13.32 -7.00 -25.65
CA LYS A 498 12.94 -6.48 -26.97
C LYS A 498 11.49 -6.82 -27.34
N SER A 499 10.96 -7.85 -26.72
CA SER A 499 9.57 -8.29 -26.86
C SER A 499 8.96 -8.64 -25.51
N ARG A 500 7.62 -8.65 -25.47
CA ARG A 500 6.81 -9.02 -24.31
C ARG A 500 5.74 -10.00 -24.73
N ARG A 501 5.75 -11.18 -24.12
CA ARG A 501 4.71 -12.20 -24.30
C ARG A 501 3.50 -11.82 -23.43
N VAL A 502 2.33 -11.62 -24.02
CA VAL A 502 1.10 -11.22 -23.34
C VAL A 502 0.02 -12.29 -23.54
N VAL A 503 -0.62 -12.68 -22.45
CA VAL A 503 -1.79 -13.55 -22.45
C VAL A 503 -3.03 -12.66 -22.60
N ILE A 504 -3.68 -12.73 -23.75
CA ILE A 504 -4.94 -12.02 -24.04
C ILE A 504 -6.09 -12.93 -23.61
N PRO A 505 -6.93 -12.55 -22.64
CA PRO A 505 -8.05 -13.38 -22.21
C PRO A 505 -9.21 -13.35 -23.21
N GLN A 506 -10.22 -14.17 -23.00
CA GLN A 506 -11.42 -14.23 -23.84
C GLN A 506 -12.03 -12.84 -24.08
N GLY A 507 -12.40 -12.56 -25.32
CA GLY A 507 -13.00 -11.28 -25.75
C GLY A 507 -12.29 -10.68 -26.96
N SER A 508 -12.75 -9.51 -27.38
CA SER A 508 -12.14 -8.70 -28.45
C SER A 508 -11.38 -7.53 -27.81
N TRP A 509 -10.13 -7.36 -28.18
CA TRP A 509 -9.22 -6.42 -27.57
C TRP A 509 -8.56 -5.52 -28.59
N ARG A 510 -8.40 -4.24 -28.26
CA ARG A 510 -7.60 -3.29 -29.01
C ARG A 510 -6.34 -2.96 -28.23
N GLY A 511 -5.17 -3.25 -28.80
CA GLY A 511 -3.87 -2.88 -28.23
C GLY A 511 -3.57 -1.39 -28.29
N ASP A 512 -2.56 -0.98 -27.52
CA ASP A 512 -2.01 0.39 -27.53
C ASP A 512 -1.48 0.82 -28.91
N ASP A 513 -1.09 -0.15 -29.74
CA ASP A 513 -0.67 0.02 -31.13
C ASP A 513 -1.83 0.11 -32.16
N GLY A 514 -3.09 0.03 -31.68
CA GLY A 514 -4.29 0.03 -32.50
C GLY A 514 -4.64 -1.34 -33.09
N ALA A 515 -3.80 -2.36 -32.95
CA ALA A 515 -4.07 -3.70 -33.46
C ALA A 515 -5.23 -4.36 -32.72
N GLN A 516 -5.98 -5.20 -33.43
CA GLN A 516 -7.10 -5.96 -32.89
C GLN A 516 -6.65 -7.38 -32.54
N TYR A 517 -7.08 -7.84 -31.37
CA TYR A 517 -6.78 -9.18 -30.87
C TYR A 517 -8.07 -9.88 -30.43
N VAL A 518 -8.18 -11.15 -30.75
CA VAL A 518 -9.30 -11.99 -30.29
C VAL A 518 -8.71 -13.06 -29.36
N GLY A 519 -9.13 -13.05 -28.09
CA GLY A 519 -8.70 -14.05 -27.11
C GLY A 519 -9.72 -15.18 -26.93
N PRO A 520 -9.32 -16.31 -26.30
CA PRO A 520 -8.03 -16.47 -25.60
C PRO A 520 -6.87 -16.76 -26.57
N THR A 521 -5.78 -16.01 -26.43
CA THR A 521 -4.57 -16.21 -27.23
C THR A 521 -3.33 -15.69 -26.48
N VAL A 522 -2.16 -16.03 -26.97
CA VAL A 522 -0.89 -15.48 -26.51
C VAL A 522 -0.24 -14.77 -27.67
N VAL A 523 0.14 -13.53 -27.44
CA VAL A 523 0.78 -12.69 -28.44
C VAL A 523 2.15 -12.22 -27.96
N GLU A 524 3.03 -11.96 -28.90
CA GLU A 524 4.30 -11.32 -28.66
C GLU A 524 4.26 -9.90 -29.21
N VAL A 525 4.50 -8.91 -28.36
CA VAL A 525 4.46 -7.50 -28.72
C VAL A 525 5.82 -6.84 -28.49
N SER A 526 6.11 -5.77 -29.21
CA SER A 526 7.34 -5.00 -29.02
C SER A 526 7.45 -4.47 -27.59
N ALA A 527 8.64 -4.56 -27.01
CA ALA A 527 9.01 -4.05 -25.68
C ALA A 527 9.95 -2.83 -25.79
N SER A 528 9.75 -1.95 -26.79
CA SER A 528 10.54 -0.70 -26.85
C SER A 528 10.38 0.08 -25.53
N LEU A 529 11.40 0.86 -25.16
CA LEU A 529 11.41 1.59 -23.89
C LEU A 529 10.28 2.64 -23.82
N GLU A 530 9.77 3.09 -24.95
CA GLU A 530 8.67 4.04 -25.06
C GLU A 530 7.29 3.41 -24.84
N ARG A 531 7.19 2.08 -24.93
CA ARG A 531 5.92 1.38 -24.97
C ARG A 531 5.59 0.73 -23.63
N LEU A 532 4.39 1.00 -23.13
CA LEU A 532 3.72 0.20 -22.08
C LEU A 532 2.60 -0.60 -22.78
N PRO A 533 2.77 -1.91 -23.02
CA PRO A 533 1.72 -2.73 -23.62
C PRO A 533 0.47 -2.75 -22.75
N HIS A 534 -0.66 -2.30 -23.33
CA HIS A 534 -1.97 -2.37 -22.70
C HIS A 534 -3.06 -2.59 -23.75
N PHE A 535 -4.18 -3.15 -23.32
CA PHE A 535 -5.25 -3.58 -24.22
C PHE A 535 -6.61 -3.22 -23.62
N ILE A 536 -7.47 -2.65 -24.42
CA ILE A 536 -8.84 -2.27 -24.03
C ILE A 536 -9.80 -3.30 -24.61
N ASN A 537 -10.65 -3.88 -23.77
CA ASN A 537 -11.70 -4.79 -24.21
C ASN A 537 -12.75 -4.00 -25.00
N THR A 538 -12.97 -4.38 -26.26
CA THR A 538 -13.92 -3.74 -27.19
C THR A 538 -15.21 -4.54 -27.36
N GLY A 539 -15.25 -5.78 -26.84
CA GLY A 539 -16.37 -6.71 -27.03
C GLY A 539 -17.41 -6.73 -25.90
N ARG A 540 -17.20 -5.96 -24.82
CA ARG A 540 -18.24 -5.76 -23.79
C ARG A 540 -19.05 -4.51 -24.17
N THR A 541 -20.22 -4.70 -24.75
CA THR A 541 -21.30 -3.71 -24.72
C THR A 541 -21.63 -3.41 -23.25
N LYS A 542 -21.73 -2.15 -22.89
CA LYS A 542 -22.06 -1.65 -21.54
C LYS A 542 -23.38 -2.21 -21.04
#